data_e9902ab19d493efbb2b12452cb485844
#
_entry.id   e9902ab19d493efbb2b12452cb485844
#
_cell.length_a   1.000
_cell.length_b   1.000
_cell.length_c   1.000
_cell.angle_alpha   90.00
_cell.angle_beta   90.00
_cell.angle_gamma   90.00
#
_symmetry.space_group_name_H-M   'P 1'
#
loop_
_entity.id
_entity.type
_entity.pdbx_description
1 polymer ?
#
loop_
_entity_poly.entity_id
_entity_poly.type
_entity_poly.pdbx_seq_one_letter_code
_entity_poly.pdbx_strand_id
1 'polypeptide(L)' 'MDKKLLGRRINAARRERGWTSERLSEICNINATYLRQIESGAKTPSLQVFVELCEALKVSPTYLLADSLPGAESQD' A
#
# COMPACT_ATOMS: atom_id res chain seq x y z
N MET A 1 5.90 3.28 -11.85
CA MET A 1 5.21 2.46 -10.85
C MET A 1 3.70 2.57 -11.03
N ASP A 2 3.00 1.47 -10.86
CA ASP A 2 1.55 1.46 -10.97
C ASP A 2 0.93 1.74 -9.61
N LYS A 3 0.61 2.99 -9.35
CA LYS A 3 0.10 3.38 -8.03
C LYS A 3 -1.33 2.90 -7.79
N LYS A 4 -2.10 2.62 -8.83
CA LYS A 4 -3.42 2.05 -8.65
C LYS A 4 -3.34 0.60 -8.20
N LEU A 5 -2.43 -0.16 -8.80
CA LEU A 5 -2.21 -1.55 -8.38
C LEU A 5 -1.69 -1.60 -6.95
N LEU A 6 -0.72 -0.74 -6.62
CA LEU A 6 -0.22 -0.65 -5.25
C LEU A 6 -1.36 -0.38 -4.28
N GLY A 7 -2.20 0.60 -4.60
CA GLY A 7 -3.33 0.95 -3.75
C GLY A 7 -4.30 -0.21 -3.55
N ARG A 8 -4.59 -0.95 -4.62
CA ARG A 8 -5.49 -2.11 -4.52
C ARG A 8 -4.91 -3.20 -3.62
N ARG A 9 -3.60 -3.41 -3.69
CA ARG A 9 -2.95 -4.43 -2.86
C ARG A 9 -2.93 -4.03 -1.39
N ILE A 10 -2.72 -2.76 -1.11
CA ILE A 10 -2.82 -2.24 0.26
C ILE A 10 -4.24 -2.43 0.78
N ASN A 11 -5.23 -2.08 -0.03
CA ASN A 11 -6.64 -2.23 0.34
C ASN A 11 -6.98 -3.70 0.61
N ALA A 12 -6.53 -4.61 -0.26
CA ALA A 12 -6.81 -6.03 -0.09
C ALA A 12 -6.18 -6.56 1.20
N ALA A 13 -4.94 -6.20 1.48
CA ALA A 13 -4.26 -6.65 2.69
C ALA A 13 -4.94 -6.12 3.94
N ARG A 14 -5.40 -4.87 3.90
CA ARG A 14 -6.14 -4.27 5.01
C ARG A 14 -7.44 -5.03 5.27
N ARG A 15 -8.18 -5.33 4.20
CA ARG A 15 -9.45 -6.03 4.32
C ARG A 15 -9.28 -7.46 4.83
N GLU A 16 -8.20 -8.11 4.45
CA GLU A 16 -7.90 -9.45 4.96
C GLU A 16 -7.72 -9.45 6.47
N ARG A 17 -7.25 -8.34 7.02
CA ARG A 17 -7.10 -8.22 8.47
C ARG A 17 -8.40 -7.78 9.16
N GLY A 18 -9.45 -7.50 8.39
CA GLY A 18 -10.70 -7.03 8.94
C GLY A 18 -10.64 -5.61 9.45
N TRP A 19 -9.69 -4.81 8.95
CA TRP A 19 -9.50 -3.44 9.43
C TRP A 19 -10.19 -2.43 8.52
N THR A 20 -10.71 -1.37 9.14
CA THR A 20 -11.19 -0.19 8.40
C THR A 20 -9.99 0.67 8.00
N SER A 21 -10.23 1.62 7.07
CA SER A 21 -9.21 2.61 6.73
C SER A 21 -8.80 3.40 7.96
N GLU A 22 -9.77 3.74 8.82
CA GLU A 22 -9.49 4.47 10.05
C GLU A 22 -8.55 3.68 10.96
N ARG A 23 -8.80 2.37 11.08
CA ARG A 23 -7.95 1.55 11.95
C ARG A 23 -6.52 1.49 11.44
N LEU A 24 -6.35 1.22 10.15
CA LEU A 24 -5.01 1.15 9.59
C LEU A 24 -4.30 2.51 9.68
N SER A 25 -5.03 3.60 9.43
CA SER A 25 -4.43 4.93 9.53
C SER A 25 -3.94 5.21 10.95
N GLU A 26 -4.69 4.77 11.97
CA GLU A 26 -4.26 4.91 13.36
C GLU A 26 -2.99 4.12 13.63
N ILE A 27 -2.95 2.88 13.17
CA ILE A 27 -1.78 2.02 13.38
C ILE A 27 -0.54 2.65 12.75
N CYS A 28 -0.69 3.24 11.56
CA CYS A 28 0.44 3.84 10.85
C CYS A 28 0.67 5.30 11.21
N ASN A 29 -0.19 5.87 12.07
CA ASN A 29 -0.10 7.27 12.50
C ASN A 29 -0.14 8.22 11.30
N ILE A 30 -1.07 7.97 10.38
CA ILE A 30 -1.30 8.84 9.22
C ILE A 30 -2.77 9.22 9.17
N ASN A 31 -3.06 10.23 8.38
CA ASN A 31 -4.42 10.71 8.19
C ASN A 31 -5.21 9.69 7.35
N ALA A 32 -6.46 9.41 7.76
CA ALA A 32 -7.29 8.42 7.05
C ALA A 32 -7.61 8.87 5.62
N THR A 33 -7.77 10.17 5.39
CA THR A 33 -8.00 10.67 4.03
C THR A 33 -6.78 10.38 3.15
N TYR A 34 -5.57 10.57 3.67
CA TYR A 34 -4.35 10.26 2.95
C TYR A 34 -4.30 8.77 2.62
N LEU A 35 -4.64 7.91 3.58
CA LEU A 35 -4.66 6.47 3.32
C LEU A 35 -5.65 6.12 2.22
N ARG A 36 -6.85 6.70 2.23
CA ARG A 36 -7.83 6.43 1.19
C ARG A 36 -7.34 6.89 -0.18
N GLN A 37 -6.60 8.00 -0.23
CA GLN A 37 -6.02 8.46 -1.49
C GLN A 37 -4.93 7.51 -2.00
N ILE A 38 -4.17 6.92 -1.08
CA ILE A 38 -3.19 5.90 -1.45
C ILE A 38 -3.91 4.67 -1.99
N GLU A 39 -4.95 4.20 -1.31
CA GLU A 39 -5.67 3.00 -1.73
C GLU A 39 -6.38 3.19 -3.06
N SER A 40 -6.85 4.39 -3.36
CA SER A 40 -7.50 4.68 -4.64
C SER A 40 -6.53 4.90 -5.78
N GLY A 41 -5.24 5.05 -5.48
CA GLY A 41 -4.23 5.36 -6.49
C GLY A 41 -4.10 6.83 -6.80
N ALA A 42 -4.79 7.70 -6.05
CA ALA A 42 -4.69 9.14 -6.26
C ALA A 42 -3.33 9.67 -5.79
N LYS A 43 -2.75 9.03 -4.79
CA LYS A 43 -1.45 9.45 -4.25
C LYS A 43 -0.56 8.24 -4.03
N THR A 44 0.75 8.48 -4.16
CA THR A 44 1.76 7.49 -3.84
C THR A 44 2.20 7.74 -2.39
N PRO A 45 2.32 6.70 -1.56
CA PRO A 45 2.82 6.91 -0.20
C PRO A 45 4.27 7.35 -0.22
N SER A 46 4.66 8.17 0.76
CA SER A 46 6.07 8.44 0.97
C SER A 46 6.77 7.13 1.33
N LEU A 47 8.09 7.10 1.18
CA LEU A 47 8.85 5.90 1.51
C LEU A 47 8.62 5.48 2.96
N GLN A 48 8.64 6.44 3.89
CA GLN A 48 8.43 6.14 5.30
C GLN A 48 7.04 5.53 5.54
N VAL A 49 6.01 6.11 4.95
CA VAL A 49 4.65 5.60 5.09
C VAL A 49 4.54 4.21 4.45
N PHE A 50 5.19 4.01 3.31
CA PHE A 50 5.19 2.72 2.66
C PHE A 50 5.76 1.63 3.57
N VAL A 51 6.89 1.92 4.22
CA VAL A 51 7.49 0.96 5.15
C VAL A 51 6.55 0.69 6.33
N GLU A 52 5.91 1.72 6.86
CA GLU A 52 4.98 1.54 7.97
C GLU A 52 3.77 0.69 7.56
N LEU A 53 3.29 0.87 6.34
CA LEU A 53 2.20 0.04 5.83
C LEU A 53 2.61 -1.41 5.72
N CYS A 54 3.81 -1.67 5.20
CA CYS A 54 4.32 -3.04 5.11
C CYS A 54 4.41 -3.69 6.48
N GLU A 55 4.91 -2.96 7.47
CA GLU A 55 5.04 -3.49 8.82
C GLU A 55 3.68 -3.75 9.46
N ALA A 56 2.76 -2.82 9.33
CA ALA A 56 1.43 -2.96 9.93
C ALA A 56 0.67 -4.11 9.29
N LEU A 57 0.75 -4.24 7.99
CA LEU A 57 0.01 -5.26 7.24
C LEU A 57 0.72 -6.60 7.22
N LYS A 58 1.98 -6.66 7.66
CA LYS A 58 2.78 -7.89 7.64
C LYS A 58 2.94 -8.43 6.22
N VAL A 59 3.14 -7.54 5.27
CA VAL A 59 3.38 -7.90 3.88
C VAL A 59 4.75 -7.39 3.46
N SER A 60 5.36 -8.08 2.51
CA SER A 60 6.66 -7.65 2.03
C SER A 60 6.51 -6.50 1.03
N PRO A 61 7.52 -5.61 0.95
CA PRO A 61 7.54 -4.61 -0.11
C PRO A 61 7.48 -5.25 -1.50
N THR A 62 8.09 -6.42 -1.66
CA THR A 62 8.07 -7.14 -2.93
C THR A 62 6.64 -7.47 -3.35
N TYR A 63 5.81 -7.93 -2.41
CA TYR A 63 4.42 -8.22 -2.72
C TYR A 63 3.67 -6.97 -3.16
N LEU A 64 3.81 -5.89 -2.40
CA LEU A 64 3.07 -4.65 -2.71
C LEU A 64 3.52 -4.03 -4.03
N LEU A 65 4.78 -4.18 -4.40
CA LEU A 65 5.34 -3.58 -5.61
C LEU A 65 5.39 -4.51 -6.80
N ALA A 66 5.00 -5.77 -6.63
CA ALA A 66 5.04 -6.73 -7.74
C ALA A 66 4.21 -6.20 -8.90
N ASP A 67 4.76 -6.34 -10.11
CA ASP A 67 4.12 -5.90 -11.36
C ASP A 67 3.95 -4.38 -11.46
N SER A 68 4.50 -3.63 -10.49
CA SER A 68 4.45 -2.17 -10.53
C SER A 68 5.75 -1.54 -10.94
N LEU A 69 6.86 -2.29 -10.94
CA LEU A 69 8.17 -1.75 -11.26
C LEU A 69 8.40 -1.83 -12.77
N PRO A 70 8.89 -0.73 -13.38
CA PRO A 70 9.19 -0.76 -14.81
C PRO A 70 10.19 -1.86 -15.12
N GLY A 71 9.94 -2.62 -16.16
CA GLY A 71 10.86 -3.65 -16.61
C GLY A 71 10.88 -4.91 -15.77
N ALA A 72 9.97 -5.05 -14.81
CA ALA A 72 9.97 -6.23 -13.94
C ALA A 72 9.82 -7.52 -14.73
N GLU A 73 9.01 -7.49 -15.79
CA GLU A 73 8.76 -8.68 -16.61
C GLU A 73 9.73 -8.78 -17.78
N SER A 74 10.65 -7.85 -17.94
CA SER A 74 11.60 -7.87 -19.04
C SER A 74 12.99 -8.29 -18.60
N GLN A 75 13.08 -9.00 -17.52
CA GLN A 75 14.34 -9.46 -16.95
C GLN A 75 14.96 -10.63 -17.67
N ASP A 76 14.26 -11.19 -18.56
CA ASP A 76 14.69 -12.44 -19.24
C ASP A 76 15.70 -12.25 -20.33
#